data_2e42babddc94c04e37ac1cd9efc5a802
#
_entry.id   2e42babddc94c04e37ac1cd9efc5a802
#
_cell.length_a   1.000
_cell.length_b   1.000
_cell.length_c   1.000
_cell.angle_alpha   90.00
_cell.angle_beta   90.00
_cell.angle_gamma   90.00
#
_symmetry.space_group_name_H-M   'P 1'
#
loop_
_entity.id
_entity.type
_entity.pdbx_description
1 polymer ?
#
loop_
_entity_poly.entity_id
_entity_poly.type
_entity_poly.pdbx_seq_one_letter_code
_entity_poly.pdbx_strand_id
1 'polypeptide(L)'
;YLGIVKSALSHGIKPRCHFEDITRADFYGFVVPFANELMKLSRESGIPIKIRMCDTMGFGVNYPGTSVPRSVQGIVYGLHHHAEVPSELLEWHGHNDFYKVVTNAATAWLYGASSVNCSLLGIGERTGNCPLEAMAIEYASLRGTDGGMDFTAITDIARYFEDELGYIIPPNTPFVGRSFNATRAGIHADGMLKDPEIYNIFDTAKILGRPARVSINNASGLAGIAYWINDYYSLPEEHRIDKRDELVVQMKEQIDAEYAAGRNSIMGDDELDNMIRQLDRARHREFVAFGGSK
;
A
#
# COMPACT_ATOMS: atom_id res chain seq x y z
N TYR A 1 4.62 0.80 37.03
CA TYR A 1 3.78 0.23 35.95
C TYR A 1 2.87 -0.87 36.45
N LEU A 2 3.34 -1.91 37.18
CA LEU A 2 2.48 -3.01 37.69
C LEU A 2 1.34 -2.50 38.57
N GLY A 3 1.53 -1.42 39.34
CA GLY A 3 0.46 -0.81 40.14
C GLY A 3 -0.69 -0.27 39.29
N ILE A 4 -0.39 0.34 38.12
CA ILE A 4 -1.42 0.82 37.18
C ILE A 4 -2.19 -0.38 36.59
N VAL A 5 -1.49 -1.44 36.18
CA VAL A 5 -2.11 -2.66 35.66
C VAL A 5 -3.03 -3.31 36.71
N LYS A 6 -2.56 -3.44 37.95
CA LYS A 6 -3.39 -3.96 39.06
C LYS A 6 -4.63 -3.11 39.29
N SER A 7 -4.53 -1.78 39.22
CA SER A 7 -5.67 -0.88 39.33
C SER A 7 -6.66 -1.09 38.18
N ALA A 8 -6.21 -1.23 36.93
CA ALA A 8 -7.09 -1.52 35.80
C ALA A 8 -7.82 -2.86 35.98
N LEU A 9 -7.08 -3.91 36.36
CA LEU A 9 -7.65 -5.25 36.61
C LEU A 9 -8.72 -5.24 37.72
N SER A 10 -8.48 -4.49 38.82
CA SER A 10 -9.45 -4.36 39.91
C SER A 10 -10.79 -3.72 39.52
N HIS A 11 -10.80 -2.99 38.37
CA HIS A 11 -12.00 -2.41 37.77
C HIS A 11 -12.55 -3.24 36.59
N GLY A 12 -12.06 -4.46 36.38
CA GLY A 12 -12.51 -5.33 35.29
C GLY A 12 -12.04 -4.87 33.89
N ILE A 13 -11.09 -3.95 33.81
CA ILE A 13 -10.56 -3.43 32.54
C ILE A 13 -9.50 -4.40 32.01
N LYS A 14 -9.57 -4.72 30.70
CA LYS A 14 -8.57 -5.50 29.99
C LYS A 14 -7.39 -4.59 29.59
N PRO A 15 -6.21 -4.66 30.23
CA PRO A 15 -5.10 -3.80 29.92
C PRO A 15 -4.45 -4.16 28.58
N ARG A 16 -3.96 -3.15 27.88
CA ARG A 16 -2.99 -3.28 26.79
C ARG A 16 -1.72 -2.55 27.20
N CYS A 17 -0.65 -3.29 27.43
CA CYS A 17 0.64 -2.76 27.84
C CYS A 17 1.51 -2.50 26.61
N HIS A 18 1.91 -1.26 26.42
CA HIS A 18 2.79 -0.85 25.32
C HIS A 18 4.23 -0.96 25.79
N PHE A 19 5.01 -1.83 25.16
CA PHE A 19 6.43 -1.96 25.37
C PHE A 19 7.15 -1.02 24.40
N GLU A 20 7.13 0.27 24.78
CA GLU A 20 7.73 1.32 23.96
C GLU A 20 9.24 1.08 23.81
N ASP A 21 9.74 1.34 22.59
CA ASP A 21 11.16 1.25 22.26
C ASP A 21 11.78 -0.14 22.50
N ILE A 22 10.98 -1.19 22.33
CA ILE A 22 11.38 -2.57 22.57
C ILE A 22 12.61 -2.99 21.77
N THR A 23 12.82 -2.37 20.59
CA THR A 23 13.97 -2.64 19.70
C THR A 23 15.29 -2.08 20.19
N ARG A 24 15.30 -1.35 21.33
CA ARG A 24 16.51 -0.88 22.03
C ARG A 24 16.55 -1.31 23.50
N ALA A 25 15.52 -1.96 23.99
CA ALA A 25 15.43 -2.38 25.39
C ALA A 25 16.32 -3.58 25.70
N ASP A 26 16.68 -3.74 26.94
CA ASP A 26 17.30 -4.99 27.44
C ASP A 26 16.24 -6.10 27.44
N PHE A 27 16.32 -6.93 26.40
CA PHE A 27 15.27 -7.93 26.15
C PHE A 27 15.17 -8.98 27.24
N TYR A 28 16.29 -9.57 27.64
CA TYR A 28 16.31 -10.63 28.67
C TYR A 28 16.41 -10.11 30.09
N GLY A 29 17.03 -8.94 30.31
CA GLY A 29 17.14 -8.38 31.65
C GLY A 29 15.90 -7.60 32.09
N PHE A 30 15.09 -7.09 31.15
CA PHE A 30 13.89 -6.31 31.49
C PHE A 30 12.61 -6.79 30.78
N VAL A 31 12.61 -6.91 29.44
CA VAL A 31 11.37 -7.15 28.67
C VAL A 31 10.71 -8.48 29.04
N VAL A 32 11.48 -9.57 29.03
CA VAL A 32 10.98 -10.91 29.38
C VAL A 32 10.54 -10.99 30.85
N PRO A 33 11.35 -10.57 31.85
CA PRO A 33 10.90 -10.57 33.25
C PRO A 33 9.64 -9.73 33.50
N PHE A 34 9.52 -8.55 32.86
CA PHE A 34 8.34 -7.72 33.01
C PHE A 34 7.09 -8.36 32.37
N ALA A 35 7.24 -8.97 31.20
CA ALA A 35 6.15 -9.72 30.56
C ALA A 35 5.69 -10.91 31.41
N ASN A 36 6.61 -11.63 32.07
CA ASN A 36 6.28 -12.70 33.01
C ASN A 36 5.42 -12.22 34.19
N GLU A 37 5.76 -11.04 34.79
CA GLU A 37 4.93 -10.42 35.83
C GLU A 37 3.53 -10.06 35.31
N LEU A 38 3.41 -9.55 34.09
CA LEU A 38 2.11 -9.28 33.47
C LEU A 38 1.29 -10.54 33.25
N MET A 39 1.92 -11.62 32.77
CA MET A 39 1.24 -12.91 32.58
C MET A 39 0.82 -13.53 33.90
N LYS A 40 1.60 -13.35 34.96
CA LYS A 40 1.21 -13.75 36.30
C LYS A 40 -0.05 -13.00 36.75
N LEU A 41 -0.08 -11.67 36.64
CA LEU A 41 -1.26 -10.87 36.96
C LEU A 41 -2.49 -11.24 36.11
N SER A 42 -2.28 -11.55 34.84
CA SER A 42 -3.35 -12.01 33.94
C SER A 42 -3.96 -13.32 34.43
N ARG A 43 -3.14 -14.29 34.82
CA ARG A 43 -3.61 -15.57 35.38
C ARG A 43 -4.33 -15.38 36.73
N GLU A 44 -3.77 -14.58 37.62
CA GLU A 44 -4.34 -14.33 38.97
C GLU A 44 -5.69 -13.62 38.89
N SER A 45 -5.87 -12.68 37.96
CA SER A 45 -7.12 -11.93 37.79
C SER A 45 -8.17 -12.62 36.91
N GLY A 46 -7.76 -13.58 36.10
CA GLY A 46 -8.59 -14.16 35.02
C GLY A 46 -8.89 -13.19 33.87
N ILE A 47 -8.23 -12.01 33.84
CA ILE A 47 -8.41 -10.99 32.80
C ILE A 47 -7.18 -10.97 31.89
N PRO A 48 -7.35 -11.17 30.56
CA PRO A 48 -6.22 -11.17 29.64
C PRO A 48 -5.54 -9.79 29.55
N ILE A 49 -4.20 -9.79 29.59
CA ILE A 49 -3.37 -8.59 29.41
C ILE A 49 -2.71 -8.69 28.05
N LYS A 50 -3.02 -7.74 27.14
CA LYS A 50 -2.41 -7.66 25.82
C LYS A 50 -1.07 -6.91 25.88
N ILE A 51 -0.07 -7.42 25.16
CA ILE A 51 1.24 -6.79 25.02
C ILE A 51 1.39 -6.27 23.59
N ARG A 52 1.62 -4.95 23.46
CA ARG A 52 1.97 -4.32 22.20
C ARG A 52 3.50 -4.12 22.15
N MET A 53 4.13 -4.79 21.22
CA MET A 53 5.55 -4.65 20.91
C MET A 53 5.75 -3.42 20.02
N CYS A 54 6.37 -2.35 20.56
CA CYS A 54 6.49 -1.07 19.86
C CYS A 54 7.91 -0.89 19.31
N ASP A 55 8.07 -1.01 18.01
CA ASP A 55 9.25 -0.58 17.27
C ASP A 55 9.17 0.95 17.06
N THR A 56 9.30 1.67 18.16
CA THR A 56 9.02 3.11 18.27
C THR A 56 9.84 3.96 17.29
N MET A 57 11.08 3.54 17.01
CA MET A 57 12.01 4.28 16.15
C MET A 57 12.25 3.57 14.79
N GLY A 58 11.50 2.50 14.48
CA GLY A 58 11.66 1.76 13.24
C GLY A 58 12.99 0.98 13.12
N PHE A 59 13.64 0.69 14.23
CA PHE A 59 14.94 -0.01 14.24
C PHE A 59 14.85 -1.52 14.06
N GLY A 60 13.66 -2.10 14.16
CA GLY A 60 13.43 -3.51 13.93
C GLY A 60 13.95 -3.96 12.58
N VAL A 61 14.46 -5.17 12.52
CA VAL A 61 14.87 -5.83 11.29
C VAL A 61 14.44 -7.29 11.31
N ASN A 62 14.13 -7.80 10.12
CA ASN A 62 13.67 -9.18 9.92
C ASN A 62 14.73 -10.08 9.23
N TYR A 63 15.99 -9.64 9.22
CA TYR A 63 17.05 -10.39 8.54
C TYR A 63 17.42 -11.65 9.31
N PRO A 64 17.71 -12.77 8.62
CA PRO A 64 18.23 -13.99 9.25
C PRO A 64 19.47 -13.70 10.10
N GLY A 65 19.56 -14.34 11.27
CA GLY A 65 20.71 -14.18 12.15
C GLY A 65 20.73 -12.90 12.99
N THR A 66 19.74 -12.01 12.84
CA THR A 66 19.65 -10.83 13.70
C THR A 66 19.28 -11.23 15.11
N SER A 67 20.00 -10.67 16.10
CA SER A 67 19.72 -10.88 17.51
C SER A 67 18.73 -9.85 18.08
N VAL A 68 18.09 -10.18 19.20
CA VAL A 68 17.36 -9.20 20.00
C VAL A 68 18.33 -8.15 20.55
N PRO A 69 17.90 -6.90 20.77
CA PRO A 69 16.52 -6.42 20.66
C PRO A 69 16.07 -6.00 19.25
N ARG A 70 16.92 -6.10 18.22
CA ARG A 70 16.58 -5.64 16.85
C ARG A 70 15.79 -6.64 16.04
N SER A 71 15.83 -7.92 16.37
CA SER A 71 15.15 -8.99 15.63
C SER A 71 13.66 -8.98 15.89
N VAL A 72 12.84 -8.68 14.87
CA VAL A 72 11.36 -8.75 14.96
C VAL A 72 10.93 -10.17 15.33
N GLN A 73 11.42 -11.18 14.59
CA GLN A 73 11.14 -12.59 14.86
C GLN A 73 11.62 -13.02 16.24
N GLY A 74 12.81 -12.53 16.66
CA GLY A 74 13.36 -12.84 17.97
C GLY A 74 12.54 -12.23 19.12
N ILE A 75 11.99 -11.03 18.95
CA ILE A 75 11.11 -10.39 19.94
C ILE A 75 9.82 -11.20 20.11
N VAL A 76 9.14 -11.53 19.00
CA VAL A 76 7.88 -12.30 19.04
C VAL A 76 8.13 -13.68 19.64
N TYR A 77 9.15 -14.39 19.14
CA TYR A 77 9.54 -15.71 19.65
C TYR A 77 9.87 -15.67 21.15
N GLY A 78 10.67 -14.69 21.58
CA GLY A 78 11.10 -14.59 22.98
C GLY A 78 9.95 -14.28 23.93
N LEU A 79 9.02 -13.40 23.56
CA LEU A 79 7.83 -13.14 24.38
C LEU A 79 6.91 -14.36 24.46
N HIS A 80 6.74 -15.08 23.33
CA HIS A 80 5.91 -16.27 23.31
C HIS A 80 6.53 -17.42 24.13
N HIS A 81 7.82 -17.70 23.95
CA HIS A 81 8.46 -18.89 24.53
C HIS A 81 9.15 -18.65 25.89
N HIS A 82 9.65 -17.44 26.16
CA HIS A 82 10.35 -17.15 27.42
C HIS A 82 9.50 -16.38 28.43
N ALA A 83 8.43 -15.73 27.98
CA ALA A 83 7.46 -15.07 28.85
C ALA A 83 6.07 -15.70 28.78
N GLU A 84 5.92 -16.80 28.06
CA GLU A 84 4.67 -17.58 27.93
C GLU A 84 3.47 -16.71 27.53
N VAL A 85 3.71 -15.62 26.75
CA VAL A 85 2.65 -14.76 26.27
C VAL A 85 1.90 -15.47 25.15
N PRO A 86 0.60 -15.74 25.27
CA PRO A 86 -0.19 -16.34 24.20
C PRO A 86 -0.17 -15.47 22.94
N SER A 87 -0.13 -16.11 21.77
CA SER A 87 -0.10 -15.41 20.47
C SER A 87 -1.23 -14.39 20.31
N GLU A 88 -2.44 -14.73 20.75
CA GLU A 88 -3.62 -13.86 20.71
C GLU A 88 -3.49 -12.58 21.55
N LEU A 89 -2.52 -12.53 22.46
CA LEU A 89 -2.23 -11.36 23.29
C LEU A 89 -1.04 -10.52 22.78
N LEU A 90 -0.37 -10.96 21.71
CA LEU A 90 0.74 -10.23 21.09
C LEU A 90 0.25 -9.36 19.95
N GLU A 91 0.65 -8.09 19.97
CA GLU A 91 0.38 -7.10 18.93
C GLU A 91 1.67 -6.38 18.53
N TRP A 92 1.90 -6.19 17.22
CA TRP A 92 3.01 -5.41 16.70
C TRP A 92 2.59 -3.98 16.39
N HIS A 93 3.44 -3.02 16.73
CA HIS A 93 3.34 -1.62 16.33
C HIS A 93 4.70 -1.12 15.87
N GLY A 94 4.76 -0.44 14.73
CA GLY A 94 6.01 0.06 14.17
C GLY A 94 5.88 1.38 13.46
N HIS A 95 7.03 2.05 13.29
CA HIS A 95 7.20 3.27 12.50
C HIS A 95 8.06 3.02 11.25
N ASN A 96 7.93 3.89 10.25
CA ASN A 96 8.49 3.68 8.92
C ASN A 96 9.82 4.42 8.67
N ASP A 97 10.54 4.77 9.72
CA ASP A 97 11.77 5.59 9.64
C ASP A 97 12.85 4.99 8.73
N PHE A 98 12.83 3.67 8.51
CA PHE A 98 13.77 2.94 7.67
C PHE A 98 13.10 2.13 6.55
N TYR A 99 11.89 2.49 6.13
CA TYR A 99 11.13 1.80 5.06
C TYR A 99 10.86 0.30 5.30
N LYS A 100 10.82 -0.15 6.56
CA LYS A 100 10.64 -1.57 6.91
C LYS A 100 9.33 -1.88 7.62
N VAL A 101 8.47 -0.90 7.84
CA VAL A 101 7.31 -1.06 8.70
C VAL A 101 6.37 -2.18 8.25
N VAL A 102 6.08 -2.30 6.97
CA VAL A 102 5.21 -3.35 6.41
C VAL A 102 5.87 -4.72 6.55
N THR A 103 7.14 -4.86 6.13
CA THR A 103 7.87 -6.12 6.21
C THR A 103 8.03 -6.60 7.65
N ASN A 104 8.30 -5.68 8.59
CA ASN A 104 8.41 -6.01 10.00
C ASN A 104 7.06 -6.43 10.59
N ALA A 105 5.97 -5.78 10.21
CA ALA A 105 4.62 -6.13 10.62
C ALA A 105 4.19 -7.52 10.11
N ALA A 106 4.43 -7.81 8.83
CA ALA A 106 4.18 -9.12 8.24
C ALA A 106 5.04 -10.20 8.91
N THR A 107 6.31 -9.91 9.20
CA THR A 107 7.19 -10.82 9.94
C THR A 107 6.63 -11.11 11.34
N ALA A 108 6.14 -10.11 12.06
CA ALA A 108 5.54 -10.32 13.36
C ALA A 108 4.32 -11.27 13.29
N TRP A 109 3.46 -11.15 12.27
CA TRP A 109 2.37 -12.09 12.01
C TRP A 109 2.86 -13.51 11.78
N LEU A 110 3.84 -13.68 10.89
CA LEU A 110 4.39 -15.00 10.54
C LEU A 110 5.03 -15.70 11.74
N TYR A 111 5.51 -14.94 12.71
CA TYR A 111 6.12 -15.47 13.93
C TYR A 111 5.16 -15.56 15.14
N GLY A 112 3.88 -15.22 14.95
CA GLY A 112 2.84 -15.51 15.93
C GLY A 112 2.22 -14.30 16.64
N ALA A 113 2.50 -13.06 16.23
CA ALA A 113 1.69 -11.94 16.68
C ALA A 113 0.29 -12.01 16.06
N SER A 114 -0.77 -11.92 16.88
CA SER A 114 -2.14 -12.03 16.39
C SER A 114 -2.63 -10.80 15.65
N SER A 115 -2.02 -9.67 15.88
CA SER A 115 -2.47 -8.38 15.33
C SER A 115 -1.32 -7.42 15.08
N VAL A 116 -1.58 -6.52 14.14
CA VAL A 116 -0.72 -5.39 13.82
C VAL A 116 -1.52 -4.09 13.98
N ASN A 117 -0.92 -3.09 14.60
CA ASN A 117 -1.49 -1.76 14.70
C ASN A 117 -1.13 -0.94 13.45
N CYS A 118 -2.15 -0.47 12.75
CA CYS A 118 -2.02 0.28 11.50
C CYS A 118 -2.75 1.63 11.57
N SER A 119 -2.47 2.48 10.60
CA SER A 119 -3.24 3.70 10.32
C SER A 119 -3.58 3.79 8.84
N LEU A 120 -4.66 4.51 8.50
CA LEU A 120 -5.00 4.78 7.10
C LEU A 120 -3.85 5.57 6.45
N LEU A 121 -3.45 5.18 5.25
CA LEU A 121 -2.37 5.79 4.47
C LEU A 121 -1.02 5.85 5.22
N GLY A 122 -0.86 5.07 6.27
CA GLY A 122 0.32 5.12 7.10
C GLY A 122 0.51 6.43 7.87
N ILE A 123 -0.53 7.25 8.00
CA ILE A 123 -0.44 8.54 8.69
C ILE A 123 -0.02 8.33 10.14
N GLY A 124 0.98 9.07 10.58
CA GLY A 124 1.53 9.00 11.93
C GLY A 124 2.68 9.96 12.15
N GLU A 125 3.35 9.84 13.28
CA GLU A 125 4.50 10.67 13.61
C GLU A 125 5.69 10.41 12.68
N ARG A 126 6.51 11.44 12.45
CA ARG A 126 7.73 11.42 11.62
C ARG A 126 7.46 10.90 10.21
N THR A 127 7.86 9.66 9.92
CA THR A 127 7.72 9.01 8.61
C THR A 127 6.45 8.14 8.50
N GLY A 128 5.63 8.14 9.55
CA GLY A 128 4.36 7.44 9.62
C GLY A 128 4.43 6.04 10.26
N ASN A 129 3.26 5.46 10.35
CA ASN A 129 2.99 4.12 10.87
C ASN A 129 2.86 3.07 9.76
N CYS A 130 2.51 1.86 10.13
CA CYS A 130 2.19 0.81 9.18
C CYS A 130 0.89 1.15 8.43
N PRO A 131 0.90 1.25 7.09
CA PRO A 131 -0.30 1.52 6.31
C PRO A 131 -1.30 0.36 6.39
N LEU A 132 -2.56 0.66 6.70
CA LEU A 132 -3.60 -0.37 6.81
C LEU A 132 -3.85 -1.07 5.47
N GLU A 133 -3.90 -0.30 4.39
CA GLU A 133 -4.08 -0.81 3.03
C GLU A 133 -2.98 -1.77 2.61
N ALA A 134 -1.73 -1.49 3.00
CA ALA A 134 -0.61 -2.39 2.73
C ALA A 134 -0.77 -3.71 3.49
N MET A 135 -1.18 -3.67 4.75
CA MET A 135 -1.36 -4.88 5.56
C MET A 135 -2.61 -5.68 5.16
N ALA A 136 -3.65 -5.03 4.66
CA ALA A 136 -4.83 -5.71 4.11
C ALA A 136 -4.46 -6.52 2.84
N ILE A 137 -3.71 -5.91 1.93
CA ILE A 137 -3.18 -6.60 0.73
C ILE A 137 -2.19 -7.69 1.11
N GLU A 138 -1.29 -7.43 2.07
CA GLU A 138 -0.34 -8.43 2.58
C GLU A 138 -1.07 -9.64 3.20
N TYR A 139 -2.14 -9.41 3.96
CA TYR A 139 -3.00 -10.48 4.50
C TYR A 139 -3.56 -11.35 3.37
N ALA A 140 -4.15 -10.73 2.34
CA ALA A 140 -4.70 -11.47 1.21
C ALA A 140 -3.63 -12.28 0.47
N SER A 141 -2.44 -11.69 0.28
CA SER A 141 -1.30 -12.35 -0.36
C SER A 141 -0.82 -13.58 0.43
N LEU A 142 -0.66 -13.43 1.75
CA LEU A 142 -0.19 -14.52 2.63
C LEU A 142 -1.23 -15.64 2.82
N ARG A 143 -2.52 -15.29 2.80
CA ARG A 143 -3.61 -16.23 3.07
C ARG A 143 -4.24 -16.82 1.82
N GLY A 144 -4.00 -16.23 0.64
CA GLY A 144 -4.65 -16.62 -0.60
C GLY A 144 -6.16 -16.33 -0.62
N THR A 145 -6.63 -15.40 0.21
CA THR A 145 -8.04 -15.00 0.31
C THR A 145 -8.16 -13.58 0.83
N ASP A 146 -9.19 -12.86 0.37
CA ASP A 146 -9.52 -11.51 0.87
C ASP A 146 -10.09 -11.52 2.30
N GLY A 147 -10.47 -12.70 2.82
CA GLY A 147 -11.09 -12.82 4.15
C GLY A 147 -12.44 -12.10 4.27
N GLY A 148 -13.10 -11.81 3.15
CA GLY A 148 -14.36 -11.06 3.08
C GLY A 148 -14.17 -9.54 3.13
N MET A 149 -12.94 -9.03 2.96
CA MET A 149 -12.67 -7.60 2.85
C MET A 149 -12.97 -7.09 1.45
N ASP A 150 -13.58 -5.92 1.37
CA ASP A 150 -13.75 -5.16 0.13
C ASP A 150 -12.55 -4.22 -0.06
N PHE A 151 -11.62 -4.58 -0.93
CA PHE A 151 -10.45 -3.77 -1.20
C PHE A 151 -10.73 -2.52 -2.05
N THR A 152 -11.90 -2.40 -2.68
CA THR A 152 -12.27 -1.15 -3.39
C THR A 152 -12.36 0.02 -2.42
N ALA A 153 -12.68 -0.25 -1.15
CA ALA A 153 -12.67 0.74 -0.08
C ALA A 153 -11.32 1.46 0.08
N ILE A 154 -10.19 0.83 -0.31
CA ILE A 154 -8.87 1.47 -0.31
C ILE A 154 -8.86 2.68 -1.25
N THR A 155 -9.45 2.54 -2.42
CA THR A 155 -9.57 3.63 -3.40
C THR A 155 -10.50 4.73 -2.92
N ASP A 156 -11.63 4.37 -2.32
CA ASP A 156 -12.59 5.35 -1.81
C ASP A 156 -12.02 6.14 -0.62
N ILE A 157 -11.28 5.47 0.27
CA ILE A 157 -10.55 6.13 1.36
C ILE A 157 -9.51 7.11 0.80
N ALA A 158 -8.72 6.71 -0.19
CA ALA A 158 -7.73 7.59 -0.79
C ALA A 158 -8.37 8.84 -1.40
N ARG A 159 -9.45 8.68 -2.16
CA ARG A 159 -10.23 9.79 -2.71
C ARG A 159 -10.78 10.72 -1.61
N TYR A 160 -11.38 10.15 -0.58
CA TYR A 160 -11.90 10.94 0.54
C TYR A 160 -10.80 11.80 1.19
N PHE A 161 -9.61 11.24 1.38
CA PHE A 161 -8.49 11.99 1.94
C PHE A 161 -8.01 13.12 1.01
N GLU A 162 -7.99 12.89 -0.31
CA GLU A 162 -7.60 13.93 -1.28
C GLU A 162 -8.68 14.99 -1.45
N ASP A 163 -9.93 14.58 -1.70
CA ASP A 163 -11.02 15.47 -2.09
C ASP A 163 -11.63 16.22 -0.91
N GLU A 164 -11.85 15.55 0.23
CA GLU A 164 -12.53 16.12 1.38
C GLU A 164 -11.58 16.69 2.44
N LEU A 165 -10.41 16.08 2.60
CA LEU A 165 -9.44 16.50 3.62
C LEU A 165 -8.26 17.30 3.04
N GLY A 166 -8.14 17.41 1.71
CA GLY A 166 -7.03 18.09 1.04
C GLY A 166 -5.67 17.44 1.30
N TYR A 167 -5.66 16.14 1.64
CA TYR A 167 -4.42 15.41 1.89
C TYR A 167 -3.73 15.07 0.57
N ILE A 168 -2.44 15.39 0.46
CA ILE A 168 -1.68 15.13 -0.77
C ILE A 168 -1.05 13.75 -0.68
N ILE A 169 -1.58 12.78 -1.45
CA ILE A 169 -0.99 11.45 -1.59
C ILE A 169 0.10 11.52 -2.68
N PRO A 170 1.37 11.16 -2.38
CA PRO A 170 2.39 11.08 -3.41
C PRO A 170 1.95 10.14 -4.56
N PRO A 171 2.11 10.55 -5.84
CA PRO A 171 1.53 9.83 -6.97
C PRO A 171 1.93 8.35 -7.10
N ASN A 172 3.11 7.99 -6.60
CA ASN A 172 3.66 6.63 -6.65
C ASN A 172 3.49 5.85 -5.34
N THR A 173 2.69 6.33 -4.39
CA THR A 173 2.40 5.59 -3.15
C THR A 173 1.70 4.27 -3.51
N PRO A 174 2.19 3.12 -3.04
CA PRO A 174 1.59 1.83 -3.37
C PRO A 174 0.09 1.80 -3.07
N PHE A 175 -0.70 1.22 -3.98
CA PHE A 175 -2.14 1.01 -3.93
C PHE A 175 -3.01 2.28 -3.99
N VAL A 176 -2.60 3.39 -3.39
CA VAL A 176 -3.40 4.60 -3.22
C VAL A 176 -2.98 5.78 -4.10
N GLY A 177 -1.71 5.87 -4.48
CA GLY A 177 -1.20 6.94 -5.34
C GLY A 177 -1.81 6.89 -6.75
N ARG A 178 -2.04 8.04 -7.37
CA ARG A 178 -2.68 8.14 -8.70
C ARG A 178 -1.90 7.45 -9.83
N SER A 179 -0.61 7.19 -9.64
CA SER A 179 0.29 6.59 -10.64
C SER A 179 0.91 5.27 -10.17
N PHE A 180 0.41 4.65 -9.09
CA PHE A 180 1.03 3.45 -8.52
C PHE A 180 1.05 2.26 -9.50
N ASN A 181 0.06 2.17 -10.39
CA ASN A 181 -0.10 1.13 -11.41
C ASN A 181 0.06 1.66 -12.84
N ALA A 182 0.75 2.81 -13.00
CA ALA A 182 0.98 3.42 -14.30
C ALA A 182 2.31 2.95 -14.90
N THR A 183 2.30 2.44 -16.13
CA THR A 183 3.50 2.17 -16.93
C THR A 183 3.77 3.31 -17.91
N ARG A 184 5.03 3.49 -18.30
CA ARG A 184 5.47 4.55 -19.22
C ARG A 184 6.20 4.03 -20.45
N ALA A 185 6.77 2.84 -20.38
CA ALA A 185 7.55 2.27 -21.47
C ALA A 185 6.65 1.62 -22.52
N GLY A 186 6.85 1.95 -23.79
CA GLY A 186 6.04 1.43 -24.90
C GLY A 186 6.04 -0.10 -25.00
N ILE A 187 7.14 -0.76 -24.65
CA ILE A 187 7.22 -2.24 -24.63
C ILE A 187 6.30 -2.84 -23.55
N HIS A 188 6.17 -2.19 -22.40
CA HIS A 188 5.27 -2.63 -21.34
C HIS A 188 3.81 -2.41 -21.72
N ALA A 189 3.50 -1.29 -22.34
CA ALA A 189 2.17 -1.01 -22.87
C ALA A 189 1.76 -2.01 -23.96
N ASP A 190 2.66 -2.35 -24.89
CA ASP A 190 2.42 -3.37 -25.92
C ASP A 190 2.21 -4.77 -25.29
N GLY A 191 2.92 -5.08 -24.21
CA GLY A 191 2.72 -6.30 -23.43
C GLY A 191 1.31 -6.34 -22.80
N MET A 192 0.91 -5.27 -22.13
CA MET A 192 -0.41 -5.16 -21.48
C MET A 192 -1.59 -5.19 -22.46
N LEU A 193 -1.40 -4.72 -23.71
CA LEU A 193 -2.40 -4.86 -24.78
C LEU A 193 -2.64 -6.32 -25.16
N LYS A 194 -1.60 -7.16 -25.07
CA LYS A 194 -1.67 -8.59 -25.42
C LYS A 194 -2.22 -9.41 -24.25
N ASP A 195 -1.75 -9.12 -23.07
CA ASP A 195 -2.15 -9.76 -21.82
C ASP A 195 -1.87 -8.84 -20.64
N PRO A 196 -2.89 -8.33 -19.92
CA PRO A 196 -2.70 -7.45 -18.77
C PRO A 196 -1.84 -8.05 -17.67
N GLU A 197 -1.77 -9.38 -17.52
CA GLU A 197 -0.96 -10.05 -16.49
C GLU A 197 0.56 -9.92 -16.74
N ILE A 198 0.98 -9.62 -17.99
CA ILE A 198 2.40 -9.50 -18.33
C ILE A 198 3.10 -8.40 -17.52
N TYR A 199 2.40 -7.30 -17.21
CA TYR A 199 3.00 -6.15 -16.54
C TYR A 199 2.11 -5.49 -15.49
N ASN A 200 1.11 -6.20 -15.00
CA ASN A 200 0.27 -5.75 -13.90
C ASN A 200 0.69 -6.47 -12.61
N ILE A 201 0.73 -5.75 -11.50
CA ILE A 201 1.11 -6.34 -10.19
C ILE A 201 0.10 -7.38 -9.71
N PHE A 202 -1.16 -7.18 -10.04
CA PHE A 202 -2.33 -8.05 -9.89
C PHE A 202 -3.48 -7.38 -10.65
N ASP A 203 -4.66 -7.98 -10.74
CA ASP A 203 -5.83 -7.35 -11.35
C ASP A 203 -6.33 -6.17 -10.49
N THR A 204 -5.69 -5.00 -10.70
CA THR A 204 -5.98 -3.77 -9.96
C THR A 204 -7.36 -3.21 -10.28
N ALA A 205 -7.92 -3.51 -11.45
CA ALA A 205 -9.27 -3.11 -11.82
C ALA A 205 -10.30 -3.84 -10.95
N LYS A 206 -10.16 -5.17 -10.85
CA LYS A 206 -11.07 -6.01 -10.07
C LYS A 206 -10.92 -5.78 -8.55
N ILE A 207 -9.68 -5.72 -8.05
CA ILE A 207 -9.40 -5.69 -6.61
C ILE A 207 -9.56 -4.30 -6.02
N LEU A 208 -9.06 -3.28 -6.71
CA LEU A 208 -9.05 -1.90 -6.21
C LEU A 208 -10.03 -0.96 -6.93
N GLY A 209 -10.73 -1.43 -7.97
CA GLY A 209 -11.51 -0.56 -8.85
C GLY A 209 -10.61 0.42 -9.64
N ARG A 210 -9.32 0.09 -9.85
CA ARG A 210 -8.32 0.97 -10.48
C ARG A 210 -7.63 0.26 -11.64
N PRO A 211 -8.10 0.42 -12.88
CA PRO A 211 -7.45 -0.15 -14.05
C PRO A 211 -5.99 0.29 -14.15
N ALA A 212 -5.15 -0.59 -14.68
CA ALA A 212 -3.76 -0.24 -14.99
C ALA A 212 -3.73 0.88 -16.05
N ARG A 213 -2.82 1.82 -15.89
CA ARG A 213 -2.72 3.01 -16.73
C ARG A 213 -1.42 3.04 -17.53
N VAL A 214 -1.48 3.66 -18.68
CA VAL A 214 -0.30 3.99 -19.48
C VAL A 214 -0.12 5.51 -19.46
N SER A 215 0.98 5.98 -18.87
CA SER A 215 1.33 7.41 -18.91
C SER A 215 2.13 7.71 -20.18
N ILE A 216 1.77 8.75 -20.87
CA ILE A 216 2.37 9.14 -22.16
C ILE A 216 3.49 10.15 -21.96
N ASN A 217 4.64 9.86 -22.60
CA ASN A 217 5.80 10.76 -22.70
C ASN A 217 6.55 10.49 -24.04
N ASN A 218 7.72 11.13 -24.21
CA ASN A 218 8.54 10.92 -25.41
C ASN A 218 9.04 9.49 -25.62
N ALA A 219 9.18 8.70 -24.54
CA ALA A 219 9.57 7.29 -24.64
C ALA A 219 8.39 6.37 -24.95
N SER A 220 7.15 6.89 -24.95
CA SER A 220 5.96 6.11 -25.28
C SER A 220 5.92 5.83 -26.78
N GLY A 221 5.78 4.54 -27.12
CA GLY A 221 5.57 4.12 -28.51
C GLY A 221 4.11 4.27 -28.94
N LEU A 222 3.83 4.04 -30.23
CA LEU A 222 2.48 4.09 -30.81
C LEU A 222 1.49 3.19 -30.05
N ALA A 223 1.94 2.02 -29.60
CA ALA A 223 1.10 1.11 -28.81
C ALA A 223 0.64 1.73 -27.48
N GLY A 224 1.48 2.50 -26.81
CA GLY A 224 1.13 3.19 -25.58
C GLY A 224 0.05 4.26 -25.80
N ILE A 225 0.18 5.02 -26.89
CA ILE A 225 -0.81 6.06 -27.26
C ILE A 225 -2.15 5.43 -27.61
N ALA A 226 -2.14 4.36 -28.43
CA ALA A 226 -3.37 3.63 -28.77
C ALA A 226 -4.02 3.05 -27.52
N TYR A 227 -3.24 2.47 -26.61
CA TYR A 227 -3.74 1.97 -25.33
C TYR A 227 -4.41 3.10 -24.53
N TRP A 228 -3.73 4.23 -24.38
CA TRP A 228 -4.27 5.38 -23.64
C TRP A 228 -5.61 5.84 -24.23
N ILE A 229 -5.74 5.97 -25.53
CA ILE A 229 -6.99 6.37 -26.19
C ILE A 229 -8.11 5.36 -25.88
N ASN A 230 -7.84 4.08 -26.08
CA ASN A 230 -8.81 3.01 -25.86
C ASN A 230 -9.29 2.94 -24.40
N ASP A 231 -8.37 3.15 -23.44
CA ASP A 231 -8.65 3.14 -22.01
C ASP A 231 -9.36 4.41 -21.55
N TYR A 232 -8.82 5.58 -21.93
CA TYR A 232 -9.34 6.89 -21.53
C TYR A 232 -10.80 7.08 -21.93
N TYR A 233 -11.13 6.73 -23.18
CA TYR A 233 -12.50 6.83 -23.69
C TYR A 233 -13.32 5.55 -23.47
N SER A 234 -12.76 4.53 -22.81
CA SER A 234 -13.43 3.25 -22.56
C SER A 234 -14.03 2.64 -23.83
N LEU A 235 -13.26 2.67 -24.94
CA LEU A 235 -13.76 2.25 -26.24
C LEU A 235 -14.12 0.77 -26.24
N PRO A 236 -15.34 0.39 -26.71
CA PRO A 236 -15.72 -1.00 -26.90
C PRO A 236 -14.76 -1.72 -27.85
N GLU A 237 -14.66 -3.04 -27.77
CA GLU A 237 -13.66 -3.81 -28.52
C GLU A 237 -13.71 -3.57 -30.02
N GLU A 238 -14.89 -3.45 -30.58
CA GLU A 238 -15.16 -3.18 -32.00
C GLU A 238 -14.79 -1.76 -32.47
N HIS A 239 -14.58 -0.84 -31.52
CA HIS A 239 -14.23 0.57 -31.79
C HIS A 239 -12.79 0.90 -31.33
N ARG A 240 -12.08 -0.07 -30.80
CA ARG A 240 -10.69 0.12 -30.38
C ARG A 240 -9.79 0.45 -31.57
N ILE A 241 -8.93 1.45 -31.39
CA ILE A 241 -7.97 1.83 -32.40
C ILE A 241 -6.66 1.06 -32.25
N ASP A 242 -6.04 0.74 -33.39
CA ASP A 242 -4.73 0.09 -33.46
C ASP A 242 -3.60 1.10 -33.41
N LYS A 243 -2.42 0.64 -33.00
CA LYS A 243 -1.20 1.47 -32.94
C LYS A 243 -0.74 2.04 -34.29
N ARG A 244 -1.28 1.53 -35.41
CA ARG A 244 -0.97 2.03 -36.75
C ARG A 244 -2.00 3.05 -37.27
N ASP A 245 -3.00 3.35 -36.44
CA ASP A 245 -3.99 4.35 -36.77
C ASP A 245 -3.33 5.72 -37.01
N GLU A 246 -3.81 6.44 -38.02
CA GLU A 246 -3.26 7.72 -38.43
C GLU A 246 -3.28 8.77 -37.30
N LEU A 247 -4.34 8.78 -36.48
CA LEU A 247 -4.44 9.66 -35.32
C LEU A 247 -3.34 9.37 -34.30
N VAL A 248 -3.05 8.08 -34.04
CA VAL A 248 -1.98 7.66 -33.10
C VAL A 248 -0.61 8.12 -33.62
N VAL A 249 -0.36 8.04 -34.93
CA VAL A 249 0.90 8.50 -35.55
C VAL A 249 1.02 10.00 -35.43
N GLN A 250 -0.02 10.77 -35.74
CA GLN A 250 -0.03 12.22 -35.63
C GLN A 250 0.15 12.70 -34.18
N MET A 251 -0.48 12.04 -33.21
CA MET A 251 -0.26 12.32 -31.79
C MET A 251 1.20 12.09 -31.40
N LYS A 252 1.80 10.99 -31.85
CA LYS A 252 3.22 10.70 -31.55
C LYS A 252 4.15 11.78 -32.09
N GLU A 253 3.95 12.23 -33.32
CA GLU A 253 4.73 13.30 -33.92
C GLU A 253 4.61 14.61 -33.13
N GLN A 254 3.42 14.97 -32.71
CA GLN A 254 3.19 16.18 -31.91
C GLN A 254 3.82 16.06 -30.52
N ILE A 255 3.69 14.90 -29.84
CA ILE A 255 4.34 14.63 -28.55
C ILE A 255 5.85 14.77 -28.68
N ASP A 256 6.46 14.15 -29.70
CA ASP A 256 7.91 14.23 -29.93
C ASP A 256 8.37 15.66 -30.18
N ALA A 257 7.59 16.45 -30.91
CA ALA A 257 7.89 17.87 -31.16
C ALA A 257 7.86 18.70 -29.86
N GLU A 258 6.89 18.48 -28.96
CA GLU A 258 6.85 19.15 -27.65
C GLU A 258 8.08 18.82 -26.78
N TYR A 259 8.49 17.56 -26.75
CA TYR A 259 9.69 17.17 -26.00
C TYR A 259 10.98 17.69 -26.64
N ALA A 260 11.06 17.74 -27.97
CA ALA A 260 12.16 18.37 -28.67
C ALA A 260 12.24 19.90 -28.40
N ALA A 261 11.09 20.51 -28.12
CA ALA A 261 11.01 21.93 -27.74
C ALA A 261 11.33 22.17 -26.24
N GLY A 262 11.68 21.13 -25.48
CA GLY A 262 12.16 21.24 -24.09
C GLY A 262 11.17 20.82 -23.01
N ARG A 263 10.05 20.17 -23.36
CA ARG A 263 9.15 19.58 -22.36
C ARG A 263 9.88 18.49 -21.56
N ASN A 264 9.70 18.49 -20.24
CA ASN A 264 10.29 17.51 -19.31
C ASN A 264 9.26 16.82 -18.38
N SER A 265 7.96 17.15 -18.53
CA SER A 265 6.87 16.53 -17.78
C SER A 265 6.13 15.50 -18.63
N ILE A 266 5.45 14.54 -17.99
CA ILE A 266 4.53 13.62 -18.69
C ILE A 266 3.37 14.42 -19.31
N MET A 267 2.74 13.85 -20.35
CA MET A 267 1.51 14.41 -20.92
C MET A 267 0.34 14.17 -19.95
N GLY A 268 -0.42 15.21 -19.66
CA GLY A 268 -1.65 15.11 -18.89
C GLY A 268 -2.80 14.54 -19.72
N ASP A 269 -3.77 13.90 -19.08
CA ASP A 269 -4.94 13.35 -19.77
C ASP A 269 -5.71 14.46 -20.52
N ASP A 270 -5.90 15.63 -19.91
CA ASP A 270 -6.54 16.79 -20.53
C ASP A 270 -5.76 17.33 -21.73
N GLU A 271 -4.42 17.26 -21.69
CA GLU A 271 -3.57 17.69 -22.81
C GLU A 271 -3.72 16.73 -23.99
N LEU A 272 -3.74 15.43 -23.74
CA LEU A 272 -3.92 14.39 -24.74
C LEU A 272 -5.33 14.44 -25.35
N ASP A 273 -6.37 14.64 -24.52
CA ASP A 273 -7.75 14.85 -25.00
C ASP A 273 -7.84 16.08 -25.92
N ASN A 274 -7.27 17.21 -25.49
CA ASN A 274 -7.21 18.41 -26.32
C ASN A 274 -6.44 18.18 -27.62
N MET A 275 -5.36 17.40 -27.60
CA MET A 275 -4.59 17.05 -28.79
C MET A 275 -5.45 16.28 -29.80
N ILE A 276 -6.20 15.27 -29.38
CA ILE A 276 -7.16 14.54 -30.24
C ILE A 276 -8.20 15.49 -30.81
N ARG A 277 -8.76 16.36 -29.99
CA ARG A 277 -9.77 17.35 -30.43
C ARG A 277 -9.22 18.31 -31.49
N GLN A 278 -7.94 18.64 -31.45
CA GLN A 278 -7.27 19.50 -32.44
C GLN A 278 -6.94 18.75 -33.74
N LEU A 279 -6.44 17.51 -33.61
CA LEU A 279 -6.05 16.68 -34.75
C LEU A 279 -7.25 16.11 -35.50
N ASP A 280 -8.24 15.58 -34.79
CA ASP A 280 -9.45 14.99 -35.38
C ASP A 280 -10.70 15.25 -34.50
N ARG A 281 -11.35 16.37 -34.76
CA ARG A 281 -12.55 16.77 -34.00
C ARG A 281 -13.74 15.83 -34.18
N ALA A 282 -13.82 15.12 -35.30
CA ALA A 282 -14.93 14.21 -35.57
C ALA A 282 -14.77 12.94 -34.71
N ARG A 283 -13.60 12.33 -34.74
CA ARG A 283 -13.28 11.15 -33.92
C ARG A 283 -13.29 11.49 -32.43
N HIS A 284 -12.82 12.66 -32.01
CA HIS A 284 -12.94 13.10 -30.62
C HIS A 284 -14.40 13.04 -30.14
N ARG A 285 -15.37 13.56 -30.93
CA ARG A 285 -16.78 13.51 -30.56
C ARG A 285 -17.32 12.08 -30.49
N GLU A 286 -16.87 11.23 -31.40
CA GLU A 286 -17.23 9.81 -31.42
C GLU A 286 -16.71 9.11 -30.14
N PHE A 287 -15.45 9.31 -29.80
CA PHE A 287 -14.84 8.72 -28.60
C PHE A 287 -15.51 9.19 -27.31
N VAL A 288 -15.79 10.49 -27.17
CA VAL A 288 -16.51 11.03 -26.00
C VAL A 288 -17.91 10.42 -25.88
N ALA A 289 -18.57 10.09 -26.99
CA ALA A 289 -19.88 9.45 -26.96
C ALA A 289 -19.86 8.02 -26.39
N PHE A 290 -18.74 7.31 -26.49
CA PHE A 290 -18.58 5.98 -25.86
C PHE A 290 -18.21 6.09 -24.39
N GLY A 291 -17.31 7.00 -24.03
CA GLY A 291 -16.64 7.01 -22.72
C GLY A 291 -17.20 7.98 -21.70
N GLY A 292 -18.20 8.78 -21.97
CA GLY A 292 -18.68 9.82 -21.05
C GLY A 292 -17.52 10.56 -20.36
N SER A 293 -17.39 11.86 -20.46
CA SER A 293 -16.34 12.64 -19.76
C SER A 293 -16.23 12.21 -18.27
N LYS A 294 -15.09 11.55 -17.94
CA LYS A 294 -14.72 11.26 -16.54
C LYS A 294 -14.27 12.52 -15.85
#